data_2cec1cc2714f8b86c8a8b2e40a4573cf
#
_entry.id   2cec1cc2714f8b86c8a8b2e40a4573cf
#
_cell.length_a   1.000
_cell.length_b   1.000
_cell.length_c   1.000
_cell.angle_alpha   90.00
_cell.angle_beta   90.00
_cell.angle_gamma   90.00
#
_symmetry.space_group_name_H-M   'P 1'
#
loop_
_entity.id
_entity.type
_entity.pdbx_description
1 polymer ?
#
loop_
_entity_poly.entity_id
_entity_poly.type
_entity_poly.pdbx_seq_one_letter_code
_entity_poly.pdbx_strand_id
1 'polypeptide(L)'
;VGSGVYEVLCRNAAGVSRRAGEPVEVKYILDPKDFSGHPAANLFVKSIDTILQDPEVRVVVETIGGTRFAYPYVKACLESGRSVCTSNKEMVATYGAELLGLAKAHDCAFLFEASVGGGTPIITPMHQCLAANVISQVQGIVNGTTNFMLTKMVQENLSFDDALKVAQELGYAETKDPSDDVDGRD
;
A
#
# COMPACT_ATOMS: atom_id res chain seq x y z
N VAL A 1 3.40 5.15 -6.41
CA VAL A 1 3.33 3.71 -6.05
C VAL A 1 2.85 2.91 -7.26
N GLY A 2 1.68 3.21 -7.86
CA GLY A 2 1.11 2.43 -8.97
C GLY A 2 2.05 2.25 -10.17
N SER A 3 2.74 3.30 -10.61
CA SER A 3 3.72 3.21 -11.71
C SER A 3 4.84 2.23 -11.40
N GLY A 4 5.33 2.25 -10.13
CA GLY A 4 6.36 1.30 -9.69
C GLY A 4 5.88 -0.14 -9.67
N VAL A 5 4.62 -0.39 -9.27
CA VAL A 5 4.02 -1.73 -9.34
C VAL A 5 3.97 -2.22 -10.78
N TYR A 6 3.48 -1.39 -11.71
CA TYR A 6 3.45 -1.72 -13.13
C TYR A 6 4.85 -2.02 -13.68
N GLU A 7 5.82 -1.17 -13.38
CA GLU A 7 7.20 -1.33 -13.82
C GLU A 7 7.82 -2.65 -13.29
N VAL A 8 7.64 -2.97 -12.02
CA VAL A 8 8.14 -4.21 -11.40
C VAL A 8 7.50 -5.44 -12.06
N LEU A 9 6.19 -5.42 -12.29
CA LEU A 9 5.49 -6.53 -12.94
C LEU A 9 5.96 -6.71 -14.39
N CYS A 10 6.21 -5.64 -15.13
CA CYS A 10 6.74 -5.75 -16.48
C CYS A 10 8.20 -6.24 -16.50
N ARG A 11 9.08 -5.67 -15.67
CA ARG A 11 10.51 -6.02 -15.66
C ARG A 11 10.78 -7.41 -15.12
N ASN A 12 10.02 -7.84 -14.12
CA ASN A 12 10.24 -9.10 -13.41
C ASN A 12 9.19 -10.18 -13.75
N ALA A 13 8.45 -10.00 -14.86
CA ALA A 13 7.34 -10.88 -15.27
C ALA A 13 7.66 -12.37 -15.17
N ALA A 14 8.81 -12.79 -15.73
CA ALA A 14 9.24 -14.19 -15.68
C ALA A 14 9.49 -14.71 -14.27
N GLY A 15 10.06 -13.89 -13.40
CA GLY A 15 10.33 -14.23 -12.00
C GLY A 15 9.05 -14.32 -11.16
N VAL A 16 8.14 -13.37 -11.38
CA VAL A 16 6.83 -13.31 -10.70
C VAL A 16 5.98 -14.51 -11.13
N SER A 17 5.83 -14.76 -12.43
CA SER A 17 5.04 -15.87 -12.97
C SER A 17 5.57 -17.23 -12.51
N ARG A 18 6.90 -17.41 -12.46
CA ARG A 18 7.51 -18.65 -11.94
C ARG A 18 7.16 -18.90 -10.47
N ARG A 19 7.13 -17.86 -9.64
CA ARG A 19 6.76 -17.99 -8.22
C ARG A 19 5.28 -18.22 -8.04
N ALA A 20 4.45 -17.61 -8.87
CA ALA A 20 3.00 -17.78 -8.87
C ALA A 20 2.58 -19.18 -9.40
N GLY A 21 3.44 -19.84 -10.19
CA GLY A 21 3.12 -21.10 -10.86
C GLY A 21 2.32 -20.94 -12.15
N GLU A 22 2.02 -19.70 -12.56
CA GLU A 22 1.24 -19.34 -13.74
C GLU A 22 1.61 -17.94 -14.25
N PRO A 23 1.28 -17.58 -15.49
CA PRO A 23 1.50 -16.23 -16.01
C PRO A 23 0.78 -15.18 -15.17
N VAL A 24 1.50 -14.10 -14.82
CA VAL A 24 0.95 -12.94 -14.12
C VAL A 24 1.14 -11.73 -15.02
N GLU A 25 0.04 -11.10 -15.41
CA GLU A 25 0.02 -9.96 -16.32
C GLU A 25 -0.87 -8.84 -15.76
N VAL A 26 -0.51 -7.58 -16.05
CA VAL A 26 -1.36 -6.44 -15.75
C VAL A 26 -2.41 -6.33 -16.86
N LYS A 27 -3.66 -6.59 -16.51
CA LYS A 27 -4.79 -6.54 -17.44
C LYS A 27 -5.44 -5.18 -17.51
N TYR A 28 -5.61 -4.53 -16.37
CA TYR A 28 -6.24 -3.21 -16.26
C TYR A 28 -5.48 -2.29 -15.32
N ILE A 29 -5.55 -1.00 -15.61
CA ILE A 29 -5.12 0.10 -14.73
C ILE A 29 -6.29 1.04 -14.57
N LEU A 30 -6.85 1.13 -13.37
CA LEU A 30 -7.96 2.04 -13.07
C LEU A 30 -7.41 3.41 -12.66
N ASP A 31 -7.63 4.41 -13.49
CA ASP A 31 -7.32 5.81 -13.16
C ASP A 31 -8.28 6.75 -13.89
N PRO A 32 -8.90 7.75 -13.22
CA PRO A 32 -9.78 8.71 -13.83
C PRO A 32 -9.09 9.68 -14.79
N LYS A 33 -7.77 9.86 -14.68
CA LYS A 33 -6.99 10.76 -15.54
C LYS A 33 -6.83 10.23 -16.95
N ASP A 34 -6.57 11.13 -17.90
CA ASP A 34 -6.26 10.75 -19.28
C ASP A 34 -4.77 10.34 -19.41
N PHE A 35 -4.55 9.14 -19.93
CA PHE A 35 -3.24 8.56 -20.20
C PHE A 35 -3.08 8.13 -21.66
N SER A 36 -3.76 8.80 -22.60
CA SER A 36 -3.74 8.50 -24.04
C SER A 36 -2.31 8.47 -24.63
N GLY A 37 -1.38 9.24 -24.07
CA GLY A 37 0.04 9.25 -24.45
C GLY A 37 0.93 8.23 -23.75
N HIS A 38 0.40 7.41 -22.84
CA HIS A 38 1.18 6.44 -22.11
C HIS A 38 1.39 5.15 -22.94
N PRO A 39 2.57 4.50 -22.89
CA PRO A 39 2.81 3.24 -23.62
C PRO A 39 1.79 2.12 -23.34
N ALA A 40 1.22 2.11 -22.12
CA ALA A 40 0.19 1.16 -21.71
C ALA A 40 -1.23 1.77 -21.78
N ALA A 41 -1.49 2.77 -22.65
CA ALA A 41 -2.78 3.47 -22.73
C ALA A 41 -3.98 2.53 -22.92
N ASN A 42 -3.77 1.40 -23.60
CA ASN A 42 -4.78 0.38 -23.83
C ASN A 42 -5.21 -0.40 -22.58
N LEU A 43 -4.47 -0.32 -21.47
CA LEU A 43 -4.80 -0.99 -20.21
C LEU A 43 -5.65 -0.10 -19.29
N PHE A 44 -5.73 1.20 -19.57
CA PHE A 44 -6.45 2.13 -18.69
C PHE A 44 -7.97 2.01 -18.84
N VAL A 45 -8.62 1.87 -17.71
CA VAL A 45 -10.09 1.84 -17.56
C VAL A 45 -10.56 2.93 -16.62
N LYS A 46 -11.83 3.34 -16.75
CA LYS A 46 -12.42 4.45 -16.01
C LYS A 46 -13.42 4.02 -14.92
N SER A 47 -13.84 2.76 -14.93
CA SER A 47 -14.78 2.22 -13.95
C SER A 47 -14.24 0.96 -13.32
N ILE A 48 -14.46 0.82 -12.01
CA ILE A 48 -14.21 -0.39 -11.26
C ILE A 48 -15.05 -1.57 -11.78
N ASP A 49 -16.23 -1.29 -12.35
CA ASP A 49 -17.13 -2.30 -12.90
C ASP A 49 -16.47 -3.12 -14.01
N THR A 50 -15.60 -2.50 -14.82
CA THR A 50 -14.83 -3.22 -15.84
C THR A 50 -13.96 -4.32 -15.22
N ILE A 51 -13.39 -4.05 -14.08
CA ILE A 51 -12.55 -4.99 -13.31
C ILE A 51 -13.43 -6.06 -12.65
N LEU A 52 -14.55 -5.64 -12.03
CA LEU A 52 -15.44 -6.53 -11.29
C LEU A 52 -16.22 -7.48 -12.20
N GLN A 53 -16.47 -7.11 -13.46
CA GLN A 53 -17.19 -7.95 -14.42
C GLN A 53 -16.26 -8.96 -15.13
N ASP A 54 -14.95 -8.80 -15.04
CA ASP A 54 -14.00 -9.68 -15.70
C ASP A 54 -13.54 -10.82 -14.77
N PRO A 55 -13.96 -12.06 -15.02
CA PRO A 55 -13.61 -13.20 -14.16
C PRO A 55 -12.14 -13.61 -14.23
N GLU A 56 -11.38 -13.13 -15.22
CA GLU A 56 -9.94 -13.41 -15.30
C GLU A 56 -9.11 -12.53 -14.36
N VAL A 57 -9.69 -11.42 -13.85
CA VAL A 57 -9.03 -10.61 -12.83
C VAL A 57 -9.18 -11.29 -11.47
N ARG A 58 -8.09 -11.78 -10.93
CA ARG A 58 -8.04 -12.48 -9.64
C ARG A 58 -7.39 -11.68 -8.52
N VAL A 59 -6.50 -10.76 -8.88
CA VAL A 59 -5.75 -9.95 -7.94
C VAL A 59 -5.88 -8.47 -8.30
N VAL A 60 -6.14 -7.64 -7.31
CA VAL A 60 -6.19 -6.18 -7.45
C VAL A 60 -5.14 -5.56 -6.53
N VAL A 61 -4.37 -4.60 -7.06
CA VAL A 61 -3.39 -3.84 -6.28
C VAL A 61 -3.92 -2.42 -6.10
N GLU A 62 -4.27 -2.06 -4.87
CA GLU A 62 -4.76 -0.74 -4.51
C GLU A 62 -3.58 0.18 -4.20
N THR A 63 -3.54 1.34 -4.86
CA THR A 63 -2.49 2.37 -4.73
C THR A 63 -3.08 3.78 -4.78
N ILE A 64 -4.37 3.94 -4.45
CA ILE A 64 -5.09 5.22 -4.52
C ILE A 64 -4.69 6.10 -3.34
N GLY A 65 -4.63 5.51 -2.14
CA GLY A 65 -4.46 6.23 -0.88
C GLY A 65 -5.75 6.86 -0.35
N GLY A 66 -5.77 7.19 0.94
CA GLY A 66 -6.97 7.64 1.64
C GLY A 66 -8.04 6.56 1.71
N THR A 67 -9.20 6.88 2.28
CA THR A 67 -10.28 5.88 2.46
C THR A 67 -11.47 6.10 1.54
N ARG A 68 -11.70 7.34 1.10
CA ARG A 68 -12.93 7.74 0.38
C ARG A 68 -13.24 6.90 -0.86
N PHE A 69 -12.22 6.62 -1.68
CA PHE A 69 -12.37 5.83 -2.91
C PHE A 69 -11.76 4.44 -2.77
N ALA A 70 -10.66 4.31 -2.03
CA ALA A 70 -9.97 3.05 -1.85
C ALA A 70 -10.85 2.01 -1.13
N TYR A 71 -11.44 2.38 0.00
CA TYR A 71 -12.25 1.45 0.79
C TYR A 71 -13.41 0.81 0.02
N PRO A 72 -14.33 1.59 -0.64
CA PRO A 72 -15.44 0.96 -1.37
C PRO A 72 -14.97 0.09 -2.53
N TYR A 73 -13.87 0.43 -3.20
CA TYR A 73 -13.32 -0.39 -4.28
C TYR A 73 -12.71 -1.69 -3.76
N VAL A 74 -11.92 -1.61 -2.69
CA VAL A 74 -11.32 -2.80 -2.06
C VAL A 74 -12.41 -3.72 -1.52
N LYS A 75 -13.40 -3.17 -0.84
CA LYS A 75 -14.56 -3.92 -0.35
C LYS A 75 -15.26 -4.68 -1.47
N ALA A 76 -15.62 -4.01 -2.57
CA ALA A 76 -16.27 -4.63 -3.71
C ALA A 76 -15.40 -5.73 -4.37
N CYS A 77 -14.09 -5.54 -4.44
CA CYS A 77 -13.17 -6.56 -4.93
C CYS A 77 -13.17 -7.81 -4.06
N LEU A 78 -13.07 -7.65 -2.72
CA LEU A 78 -13.10 -8.77 -1.79
C LEU A 78 -14.46 -9.49 -1.79
N GLU A 79 -15.58 -8.76 -1.79
CA GLU A 79 -16.94 -9.31 -1.89
C GLU A 79 -17.16 -10.11 -3.18
N SER A 80 -16.43 -9.79 -4.23
CA SER A 80 -16.45 -10.52 -5.51
C SER A 80 -15.43 -11.68 -5.58
N GLY A 81 -14.75 -12.02 -4.46
CA GLY A 81 -13.77 -13.11 -4.38
C GLY A 81 -12.40 -12.79 -4.98
N ARG A 82 -12.08 -11.51 -5.22
CA ARG A 82 -10.78 -11.09 -5.72
C ARG A 82 -9.84 -10.78 -4.56
N SER A 83 -8.63 -11.31 -4.63
CA SER A 83 -7.58 -10.97 -3.67
C SER A 83 -7.10 -9.53 -3.86
N VAL A 84 -6.79 -8.85 -2.77
CA VAL A 84 -6.34 -7.46 -2.81
C VAL A 84 -5.01 -7.30 -2.08
N CYS A 85 -4.09 -6.55 -2.70
CA CYS A 85 -2.87 -6.03 -2.06
C CYS A 85 -2.98 -4.51 -1.93
N THR A 86 -2.58 -3.96 -0.79
CA THR A 86 -2.61 -2.50 -0.56
C THR A 86 -1.39 -2.00 0.20
N SER A 87 -1.02 -0.75 -0.05
CA SER A 87 -0.05 0.01 0.75
C SER A 87 -0.71 1.11 1.60
N ASN A 88 -2.04 1.11 1.70
CA ASN A 88 -2.84 2.17 2.29
C ASN A 88 -2.98 1.98 3.80
N LYS A 89 -2.10 2.63 4.57
CA LYS A 89 -2.07 2.54 6.03
C LYS A 89 -3.37 3.03 6.69
N GLU A 90 -3.94 4.14 6.22
CA GLU A 90 -5.18 4.73 6.77
C GLU A 90 -6.36 3.76 6.60
N MET A 91 -6.51 3.16 5.43
CA MET A 91 -7.57 2.19 5.16
C MET A 91 -7.41 0.94 6.03
N VAL A 92 -6.19 0.42 6.16
CA VAL A 92 -5.89 -0.76 6.99
C VAL A 92 -6.13 -0.47 8.46
N ALA A 93 -5.70 0.70 8.95
CA ALA A 93 -5.93 1.10 10.34
C ALA A 93 -7.42 1.24 10.67
N THR A 94 -8.22 1.77 9.73
CA THR A 94 -9.64 2.08 9.98
C THR A 94 -10.55 0.86 9.70
N TYR A 95 -10.30 0.13 8.62
CA TYR A 95 -11.19 -0.91 8.11
C TYR A 95 -10.55 -2.31 8.02
N GLY A 96 -9.30 -2.46 8.45
CA GLY A 96 -8.54 -3.70 8.26
C GLY A 96 -9.22 -4.94 8.82
N ALA A 97 -9.82 -4.85 10.00
CA ALA A 97 -10.55 -5.97 10.62
C ALA A 97 -11.77 -6.41 9.78
N GLU A 98 -12.53 -5.44 9.25
CA GLU A 98 -13.68 -5.71 8.37
C GLU A 98 -13.20 -6.35 7.06
N LEU A 99 -12.19 -5.77 6.40
CA LEU A 99 -11.67 -6.25 5.13
C LEU A 99 -11.04 -7.64 5.24
N LEU A 100 -10.37 -7.96 6.33
CA LEU A 100 -9.90 -9.32 6.63
C LEU A 100 -11.06 -10.30 6.82
N GLY A 101 -12.14 -9.87 7.50
CA GLY A 101 -13.36 -10.65 7.64
C GLY A 101 -14.00 -10.97 6.29
N LEU A 102 -14.10 -9.97 5.40
CA LEU A 102 -14.63 -10.14 4.05
C LEU A 102 -13.76 -11.08 3.21
N ALA A 103 -12.44 -10.89 3.22
CA ALA A 103 -11.50 -11.75 2.50
C ALA A 103 -11.69 -13.22 2.92
N LYS A 104 -11.78 -13.48 4.22
CA LYS A 104 -12.04 -14.82 4.76
C LYS A 104 -13.41 -15.38 4.34
N ALA A 105 -14.45 -14.55 4.34
CA ALA A 105 -15.80 -14.96 3.96
C ALA A 105 -15.93 -15.34 2.47
N HIS A 106 -15.11 -14.74 1.62
CA HIS A 106 -15.13 -14.92 0.16
C HIS A 106 -13.94 -15.75 -0.36
N ASP A 107 -13.20 -16.44 0.50
CA ASP A 107 -12.06 -17.31 0.18
C ASP A 107 -11.01 -16.61 -0.69
N CYS A 108 -10.69 -15.36 -0.36
CA CYS A 108 -9.67 -14.56 -1.02
C CYS A 108 -8.70 -13.95 -0.01
N ALA A 109 -7.60 -13.34 -0.48
CA ALA A 109 -6.59 -12.75 0.37
C ALA A 109 -6.68 -11.23 0.43
N PHE A 110 -6.48 -10.66 1.62
CA PHE A 110 -6.21 -9.23 1.81
C PHE A 110 -4.82 -9.05 2.38
N LEU A 111 -3.90 -8.52 1.58
CA LEU A 111 -2.48 -8.39 1.89
C LEU A 111 -2.10 -6.91 1.99
N PHE A 112 -1.45 -6.54 3.09
CA PHE A 112 -1.14 -5.15 3.41
C PHE A 112 0.27 -4.95 3.99
N GLU A 113 1.22 -5.83 3.65
CA GLU A 113 2.62 -5.71 4.09
C GLU A 113 3.19 -4.31 3.83
N ALA A 114 2.92 -3.75 2.65
CA ALA A 114 3.44 -2.44 2.25
C ALA A 114 2.76 -1.25 2.95
N SER A 115 1.74 -1.46 3.76
CA SER A 115 1.11 -0.43 4.60
C SER A 115 1.86 -0.22 5.92
N VAL A 116 2.82 -1.08 6.25
CA VAL A 116 3.60 -1.03 7.49
C VAL A 116 5.09 -1.18 7.17
N GLY A 117 5.93 -0.25 7.65
CA GLY A 117 7.38 -0.34 7.53
C GLY A 117 7.94 -0.17 6.10
N GLY A 118 7.13 0.28 5.14
CA GLY A 118 7.57 0.50 3.75
C GLY A 118 8.12 -0.78 3.11
N GLY A 119 9.41 -0.81 2.81
CA GLY A 119 10.10 -1.97 2.23
C GLY A 119 10.58 -3.00 3.24
N THR A 120 10.39 -2.76 4.55
CA THR A 120 10.80 -3.70 5.62
C THR A 120 9.68 -4.69 5.89
N PRO A 121 9.89 -6.01 5.66
CA PRO A 121 8.86 -7.02 5.91
C PRO A 121 8.65 -7.22 7.42
N ILE A 122 7.42 -7.06 7.89
CA ILE A 122 7.03 -7.21 9.31
C ILE A 122 5.81 -8.11 9.46
N ILE A 123 4.72 -7.84 8.75
CA ILE A 123 3.44 -8.54 8.93
C ILE A 123 3.57 -10.01 8.54
N THR A 124 4.12 -10.28 7.37
CA THR A 124 4.30 -11.65 6.87
C THR A 124 5.25 -12.47 7.76
N PRO A 125 6.44 -11.98 8.16
CA PRO A 125 7.29 -12.69 9.11
C PRO A 125 6.62 -12.95 10.45
N MET A 126 5.89 -11.99 11.02
CA MET A 126 5.16 -12.19 12.26
C MET A 126 4.11 -13.29 12.15
N HIS A 127 3.35 -13.29 11.05
CA HIS A 127 2.27 -14.24 10.84
C HIS A 127 2.77 -15.65 10.47
N GLN A 128 3.80 -15.77 9.66
CA GLN A 128 4.28 -17.05 9.14
C GLN A 128 5.42 -17.63 9.97
N CYS A 129 6.48 -16.84 10.23
CA CYS A 129 7.67 -17.36 10.90
C CYS A 129 7.47 -17.50 12.41
N LEU A 130 6.64 -16.66 13.01
CA LEU A 130 6.37 -16.62 14.45
C LEU A 130 4.98 -17.16 14.82
N ALA A 131 4.32 -17.88 13.91
CA ALA A 131 2.95 -18.36 14.08
C ALA A 131 2.73 -19.23 15.34
N ALA A 132 3.76 -19.93 15.83
CA ALA A 132 3.72 -20.73 17.04
C ALA A 132 4.03 -19.95 18.33
N ASN A 133 4.40 -18.68 18.21
CA ASN A 133 4.81 -17.85 19.33
C ASN A 133 3.64 -16.97 19.83
N VAL A 134 3.69 -16.64 21.11
CA VAL A 134 2.85 -15.60 21.70
C VAL A 134 3.66 -14.30 21.72
N ILE A 135 3.29 -13.35 20.88
CA ILE A 135 3.96 -12.05 20.82
C ILE A 135 3.35 -11.17 21.91
N SER A 136 4.13 -10.83 22.93
CA SER A 136 3.70 -10.01 24.07
C SER A 136 3.94 -8.52 23.83
N GLN A 137 4.90 -8.17 22.99
CA GLN A 137 5.27 -6.78 22.73
C GLN A 137 5.96 -6.64 21.37
N VAL A 138 5.71 -5.52 20.69
CA VAL A 138 6.43 -5.07 19.49
C VAL A 138 7.00 -3.70 19.79
N GLN A 139 8.30 -3.51 19.53
CA GLN A 139 8.99 -2.23 19.68
C GLN A 139 9.73 -1.89 18.40
N GLY A 140 9.70 -0.62 17.99
CA GLY A 140 10.40 -0.17 16.80
C GLY A 140 10.29 1.33 16.59
N ILE A 141 11.08 1.85 15.64
CA ILE A 141 10.94 3.18 15.08
C ILE A 141 10.08 3.01 13.83
N VAL A 142 8.83 3.42 13.91
CA VAL A 142 7.81 3.12 12.89
C VAL A 142 7.48 4.30 11.96
N ASN A 143 7.97 5.50 12.29
CA ASN A 143 7.81 6.69 11.45
C ASN A 143 9.17 7.30 11.09
N GLY A 144 9.48 7.37 9.79
CA GLY A 144 10.75 7.87 9.26
C GLY A 144 10.89 9.38 9.39
N THR A 145 9.81 10.12 9.20
CA THR A 145 9.76 11.59 9.24
C THR A 145 10.11 12.11 10.63
N THR A 146 9.39 11.67 11.65
CA THR A 146 9.62 12.10 13.04
C THR A 146 10.97 11.63 13.56
N ASN A 147 11.41 10.42 13.20
CA ASN A 147 12.75 9.95 13.54
C ASN A 147 13.85 10.85 12.94
N PHE A 148 13.71 11.25 11.67
CA PHE A 148 14.62 12.19 11.03
C PHE A 148 14.63 13.55 11.75
N MET A 149 13.44 14.11 12.03
CA MET A 149 13.31 15.41 12.71
C MET A 149 13.95 15.38 14.11
N LEU A 150 13.60 14.38 14.92
CA LEU A 150 14.18 14.22 16.27
C LEU A 150 15.70 14.07 16.22
N THR A 151 16.21 13.32 15.24
CA THR A 151 17.67 13.17 15.04
C THR A 151 18.32 14.53 14.77
N LYS A 152 17.75 15.36 13.89
CA LYS A 152 18.23 16.69 13.58
C LYS A 152 18.16 17.63 14.80
N MET A 153 17.07 17.58 15.54
CA MET A 153 16.92 18.38 16.76
C MET A 153 17.98 18.02 17.81
N VAL A 154 18.27 16.73 17.99
CA VAL A 154 19.25 16.26 18.99
C VAL A 154 20.69 16.48 18.55
N GLN A 155 21.03 16.16 17.31
CA GLN A 155 22.43 16.20 16.83
C GLN A 155 22.86 17.58 16.37
N GLU A 156 21.95 18.36 15.77
CA GLU A 156 22.25 19.66 15.18
C GLU A 156 21.63 20.83 15.98
N ASN A 157 20.93 20.52 17.09
CA ASN A 157 20.24 21.47 17.95
C ASN A 157 19.25 22.39 17.19
N LEU A 158 18.59 21.83 16.17
CA LEU A 158 17.57 22.54 15.41
C LEU A 158 16.27 22.67 16.21
N SER A 159 15.52 23.75 15.95
CA SER A 159 14.15 23.85 16.41
C SER A 159 13.25 22.83 15.70
N PHE A 160 12.06 22.56 16.24
CA PHE A 160 11.08 21.68 15.59
C PHE A 160 10.72 22.19 14.18
N ASP A 161 10.45 23.50 14.06
CA ASP A 161 10.06 24.11 12.78
C ASP A 161 11.19 24.04 11.72
N ASP A 162 12.44 24.25 12.14
CA ASP A 162 13.59 24.12 11.23
C ASP A 162 13.81 22.66 10.82
N ALA A 163 13.69 21.72 11.75
CA ALA A 163 13.81 20.29 11.45
C ALA A 163 12.70 19.83 10.50
N LEU A 164 11.46 20.30 10.68
CA LEU A 164 10.35 20.00 9.78
C LEU A 164 10.60 20.56 8.37
N LYS A 165 11.07 21.80 8.30
CA LYS A 165 11.40 22.44 7.01
C LYS A 165 12.45 21.64 6.24
N VAL A 166 13.52 21.23 6.91
CA VAL A 166 14.55 20.37 6.31
C VAL A 166 13.97 19.01 5.88
N ALA A 167 13.09 18.41 6.70
CA ALA A 167 12.42 17.17 6.35
C ALA A 167 11.56 17.32 5.09
N GLN A 168 10.84 18.43 4.94
CA GLN A 168 10.03 18.73 3.74
C GLN A 168 10.91 18.97 2.50
N GLU A 169 12.00 19.72 2.63
CA GLU A 169 12.95 19.98 1.53
C GLU A 169 13.60 18.69 1.02
N LEU A 170 13.87 17.74 1.89
CA LEU A 170 14.46 16.44 1.56
C LEU A 170 13.42 15.37 1.17
N GLY A 171 12.13 15.68 1.25
CA GLY A 171 11.04 14.76 0.88
C GLY A 171 10.72 13.70 1.92
N TYR A 172 11.14 13.86 3.18
CA TYR A 172 10.72 13.00 4.29
C TYR A 172 9.33 13.34 4.80
N ALA A 173 8.94 14.62 4.75
CA ALA A 173 7.61 15.09 5.14
C ALA A 173 6.86 15.68 3.95
N GLU A 174 5.53 15.56 3.94
CA GLU A 174 4.69 16.20 2.93
C GLU A 174 4.74 17.75 3.07
N THR A 175 4.77 18.44 1.92
CA THR A 175 4.88 19.90 1.90
C THR A 175 3.56 20.61 2.21
N LYS A 176 2.41 19.91 2.04
CA LYS A 176 1.08 20.51 2.24
C LYS A 176 0.56 20.35 3.66
N ASP A 177 0.60 19.13 4.20
CA ASP A 177 0.08 18.83 5.53
C ASP A 177 0.88 17.68 6.14
N PRO A 178 1.86 17.97 6.99
CA PRO A 178 2.68 16.96 7.66
C PRO A 178 2.01 16.41 8.95
N SER A 179 0.75 16.76 9.23
CA SER A 179 0.09 16.48 10.51
C SER A 179 0.02 14.99 10.83
N ASP A 180 -0.16 14.14 9.84
CA ASP A 180 -0.23 12.68 10.07
C ASP A 180 1.09 12.15 10.66
N ASP A 181 2.23 12.63 10.15
CA ASP A 181 3.55 12.30 10.69
C ASP A 181 3.79 12.96 12.06
N VAL A 182 3.62 14.29 12.15
CA VAL A 182 4.07 15.05 13.32
C VAL A 182 3.13 14.95 14.52
N ASP A 183 1.86 14.66 14.29
CA ASP A 183 0.87 14.41 15.36
C ASP A 183 0.89 12.95 15.84
N GLY A 184 1.71 12.10 15.21
CA GLY A 184 1.86 10.68 15.57
C GLY A 184 0.65 9.83 15.21
N ARG A 185 -0.06 10.17 14.13
CA ARG A 185 -1.19 9.37 13.61
C ARG A 185 -0.72 8.25 12.69
N ASP A 186 0.44 8.39 12.14
CA ASP A 186 1.07 7.53 11.15
C ASP A 186 1.76 6.31 11.76
#